data_29ab94673c5b0d185f2009c99007699e
#
_entry.id   29ab94673c5b0d185f2009c99007699e
#
_cell.length_a   1.000
_cell.length_b   1.000
_cell.length_c   1.000
_cell.angle_alpha   90.00
_cell.angle_beta   90.00
_cell.angle_gamma   90.00
#
_symmetry.space_group_name_H-M   'P 1'
#
loop_
_entity.id
_entity.type
_entity.pdbx_description
1 polymer ?
#
loop_
_entity_poly.entity_id
_entity_poly.type
_entity_poly.pdbx_seq_one_letter_code
_entity_poly.pdbx_strand_id
1 'polypeptide(L)'
;MTELGQHRIFPDFKRQRARMVKLLEEQGITDEAVLAAMRTVRRHLFVPEALQGRAYEDHALPIGFGQTISQPYIVAFMSQLLEAKPGMKVLEIGTGSGYQAAVLREMGLEVFTIERVRELYEAARELFPEGSPGIRMKLSDGTLGWRVQAPFDRIIVTAGGPNLPLPLLEQLADPWIMAIPVGRARREQKLLRVSKREGRVTARA
;
A
#
# COMPACT_ATOMS: atom_id res chain seq x y z
N MET A 1 -44.44 -27.93 -0.75
CA MET A 1 -43.72 -26.66 -0.98
C MET A 1 -42.51 -26.68 -0.03
N THR A 2 -41.38 -27.08 -0.57
CA THR A 2 -40.10 -27.23 0.18
C THR A 2 -39.35 -25.92 0.13
N GLU A 3 -39.24 -25.26 1.27
CA GLU A 3 -38.35 -24.11 1.46
C GLU A 3 -36.90 -24.58 1.26
N LEU A 4 -36.35 -24.29 0.11
CA LEU A 4 -34.90 -24.34 -0.10
C LEU A 4 -34.29 -23.16 0.66
N GLY A 5 -33.91 -23.40 1.91
CA GLY A 5 -33.12 -22.47 2.71
C GLY A 5 -31.85 -22.14 1.95
N GLN A 6 -31.78 -20.94 1.38
CA GLN A 6 -30.54 -20.38 0.86
C GLN A 6 -29.58 -20.20 2.04
N HIS A 7 -28.76 -21.21 2.33
CA HIS A 7 -27.59 -21.03 3.17
C HIS A 7 -26.67 -20.06 2.43
N ARG A 8 -26.73 -18.78 2.77
CA ARG A 8 -25.68 -17.82 2.42
C ARG A 8 -24.38 -18.35 3.05
N ILE A 9 -23.57 -19.03 2.25
CA ILE A 9 -22.22 -19.40 2.65
C ILE A 9 -21.43 -18.09 2.70
N PHE A 10 -21.28 -17.53 3.90
CA PHE A 10 -20.40 -16.36 4.09
C PHE A 10 -18.97 -16.79 3.80
N PRO A 11 -18.19 -15.98 3.06
CA PRO A 11 -16.80 -16.28 2.78
C PRO A 11 -16.02 -16.44 4.09
N ASP A 12 -15.26 -17.53 4.21
CA ASP A 12 -14.30 -17.68 5.32
C ASP A 12 -13.07 -16.81 5.06
N PHE A 13 -13.20 -15.53 5.35
CA PHE A 13 -12.13 -14.55 5.15
C PHE A 13 -10.85 -14.86 5.94
N LYS A 14 -10.96 -15.52 7.08
CA LYS A 14 -9.79 -15.92 7.87
C LYS A 14 -8.97 -16.96 7.12
N ARG A 15 -9.64 -17.99 6.59
CA ARG A 15 -9.00 -19.04 5.80
C ARG A 15 -8.44 -18.51 4.48
N GLN A 16 -9.19 -17.63 3.78
CA GLN A 16 -8.73 -17.01 2.54
C GLN A 16 -7.48 -16.17 2.79
N ARG A 17 -7.45 -15.35 3.86
CA ARG A 17 -6.28 -14.55 4.24
C ARG A 17 -5.07 -15.42 4.58
N ALA A 18 -5.24 -16.52 5.30
CA ALA A 18 -4.17 -17.45 5.60
C ALA A 18 -3.56 -18.08 4.32
N ARG A 19 -4.40 -18.44 3.34
CA ARG A 19 -3.95 -18.93 2.03
C ARG A 19 -3.18 -17.87 1.25
N MET A 20 -3.67 -16.62 1.24
CA MET A 20 -2.98 -15.50 0.60
C MET A 20 -1.58 -15.33 1.18
N VAL A 21 -1.43 -15.32 2.51
CA VAL A 21 -0.11 -15.15 3.14
C VAL A 21 0.82 -16.32 2.81
N LYS A 22 0.33 -17.56 2.83
CA LYS A 22 1.12 -18.72 2.42
C LYS A 22 1.62 -18.59 0.97
N LEU A 23 0.77 -18.11 0.06
CA LEU A 23 1.18 -17.85 -1.33
C LEU A 23 2.26 -16.78 -1.41
N LEU A 24 2.18 -15.70 -0.60
CA LEU A 24 3.21 -14.68 -0.54
C LEU A 24 4.57 -15.24 -0.08
N GLU A 25 4.57 -16.12 0.93
CA GLU A 25 5.78 -16.83 1.39
C GLU A 25 6.38 -17.69 0.25
N GLU A 26 5.55 -18.44 -0.47
CA GLU A 26 5.96 -19.27 -1.62
C GLU A 26 6.50 -18.40 -2.79
N GLN A 27 6.05 -17.16 -2.93
CA GLN A 27 6.52 -16.19 -3.92
C GLN A 27 7.77 -15.41 -3.48
N GLY A 28 8.35 -15.69 -2.31
CA GLY A 28 9.59 -15.12 -1.85
C GLY A 28 9.46 -13.88 -0.96
N ILE A 29 8.28 -13.62 -0.38
CA ILE A 29 8.15 -12.64 0.71
C ILE A 29 8.67 -13.30 1.99
N THR A 30 9.73 -12.72 2.57
CA THR A 30 10.44 -13.25 3.74
C THR A 30 10.46 -12.31 4.93
N ASP A 31 10.03 -11.06 4.77
CA ASP A 31 9.96 -10.09 5.85
C ASP A 31 8.79 -10.42 6.79
N GLU A 32 9.11 -10.86 8.01
CA GLU A 32 8.12 -11.27 9.00
C GLU A 32 7.18 -10.13 9.44
N ALA A 33 7.64 -8.87 9.47
CA ALA A 33 6.78 -7.74 9.79
C ALA A 33 5.73 -7.52 8.70
N VAL A 34 6.13 -7.67 7.43
CA VAL A 34 5.21 -7.62 6.29
C VAL A 34 4.21 -8.79 6.35
N LEU A 35 4.68 -10.01 6.53
CA LEU A 35 3.81 -11.20 6.60
C LEU A 35 2.83 -11.12 7.77
N ALA A 36 3.27 -10.65 8.95
CA ALA A 36 2.41 -10.44 10.10
C ALA A 36 1.33 -9.39 9.83
N ALA A 37 1.69 -8.26 9.21
CA ALA A 37 0.75 -7.24 8.81
C ALA A 37 -0.28 -7.76 7.80
N MET A 38 0.16 -8.52 6.79
CA MET A 38 -0.73 -9.14 5.81
C MET A 38 -1.66 -10.20 6.42
N ARG A 39 -1.23 -10.87 7.52
CA ARG A 39 -2.08 -11.79 8.30
C ARG A 39 -3.14 -11.07 9.12
N THR A 40 -2.86 -9.84 9.58
CA THR A 40 -3.72 -9.06 10.47
C THR A 40 -4.72 -8.22 9.70
N VAL A 41 -4.27 -7.44 8.72
CA VAL A 41 -5.10 -6.47 7.99
C VAL A 41 -6.18 -7.17 7.16
N ARG A 42 -7.44 -6.79 7.40
CA ARG A 42 -8.62 -7.39 6.77
C ARG A 42 -8.86 -6.78 5.38
N ARG A 43 -8.13 -7.26 4.36
CA ARG A 43 -8.18 -6.71 3.01
C ARG A 43 -9.60 -6.58 2.42
N HIS A 44 -10.52 -7.48 2.75
CA HIS A 44 -11.91 -7.42 2.28
C HIS A 44 -12.67 -6.16 2.73
N LEU A 45 -12.19 -5.44 3.75
CA LEU A 45 -12.77 -4.15 4.17
C LEU A 45 -12.34 -2.97 3.28
N PHE A 46 -11.38 -3.19 2.38
CA PHE A 46 -10.80 -2.19 1.48
C PHE A 46 -11.24 -2.36 0.03
N VAL A 47 -12.25 -3.17 -0.22
CA VAL A 47 -12.84 -3.41 -1.54
C VAL A 47 -14.35 -3.27 -1.47
N PRO A 48 -15.02 -2.93 -2.59
CA PRO A 48 -16.48 -2.91 -2.65
C PRO A 48 -17.09 -4.25 -2.21
N GLU A 49 -18.25 -4.22 -1.57
CA GLU A 49 -18.94 -5.40 -1.02
C GLU A 49 -19.06 -6.53 -2.04
N ALA A 50 -19.42 -6.22 -3.29
CA ALA A 50 -19.53 -7.19 -4.37
C ALA A 50 -18.23 -7.93 -4.69
N LEU A 51 -17.08 -7.41 -4.28
CA LEU A 51 -15.76 -7.98 -4.55
C LEU A 51 -15.10 -8.61 -3.31
N GLN A 52 -15.71 -8.53 -2.13
CA GLN A 52 -15.14 -9.04 -0.89
C GLN A 52 -14.79 -10.53 -0.95
N GLY A 53 -15.62 -11.33 -1.63
CA GLY A 53 -15.35 -12.76 -1.84
C GLY A 53 -14.04 -13.06 -2.57
N ARG A 54 -13.54 -12.10 -3.35
CA ARG A 54 -12.32 -12.19 -4.16
C ARG A 54 -11.15 -11.39 -3.57
N ALA A 55 -11.35 -10.74 -2.43
CA ALA A 55 -10.38 -9.80 -1.86
C ALA A 55 -9.00 -10.41 -1.59
N TYR A 56 -8.92 -11.71 -1.38
CA TYR A 56 -7.68 -12.42 -1.05
C TYR A 56 -7.05 -13.20 -2.22
N GLU A 57 -7.64 -13.07 -3.43
CA GLU A 57 -7.05 -13.56 -4.66
C GLU A 57 -5.85 -12.67 -5.04
N ASP A 58 -4.78 -13.27 -5.60
CA ASP A 58 -3.54 -12.53 -5.89
C ASP A 58 -3.62 -11.73 -7.20
N HIS A 59 -4.57 -10.79 -7.27
CA HIS A 59 -4.71 -9.82 -8.35
C HIS A 59 -5.26 -8.48 -7.87
N ALA A 60 -5.12 -7.46 -8.72
CA ALA A 60 -5.70 -6.14 -8.47
C ALA A 60 -7.23 -6.18 -8.64
N LEU A 61 -7.96 -5.42 -7.83
CA LEU A 61 -9.42 -5.29 -7.92
C LEU A 61 -9.82 -3.82 -8.08
N PRO A 62 -10.89 -3.51 -8.83
CA PRO A 62 -11.37 -2.14 -8.98
C PRO A 62 -11.93 -1.62 -7.65
N ILE A 63 -11.62 -0.34 -7.36
CA ILE A 63 -12.15 0.41 -6.20
C ILE A 63 -12.94 1.66 -6.60
N GLY A 64 -13.29 1.78 -7.88
CA GLY A 64 -13.96 2.95 -8.44
C GLY A 64 -12.97 3.99 -8.98
N PHE A 65 -13.52 5.02 -9.64
CA PHE A 65 -12.78 6.18 -10.17
C PHE A 65 -11.58 5.81 -11.07
N GLY A 66 -11.68 4.68 -11.79
CA GLY A 66 -10.60 4.17 -12.62
C GLY A 66 -9.37 3.67 -11.85
N GLN A 67 -9.47 3.50 -10.52
CA GLN A 67 -8.40 3.03 -9.67
C GLN A 67 -8.62 1.59 -9.19
N THR A 68 -7.55 0.98 -8.72
CA THR A 68 -7.55 -0.40 -8.21
C THR A 68 -6.82 -0.48 -6.87
N ILE A 69 -7.26 -1.39 -5.99
CA ILE A 69 -6.41 -1.89 -4.93
C ILE A 69 -5.34 -2.79 -5.55
N SER A 70 -4.08 -2.58 -5.20
CA SER A 70 -2.96 -3.35 -5.76
C SER A 70 -3.08 -4.84 -5.40
N GLN A 71 -2.54 -5.70 -6.26
CA GLN A 71 -2.38 -7.14 -6.03
C GLN A 71 -1.68 -7.38 -4.67
N PRO A 72 -2.11 -8.35 -3.86
CA PRO A 72 -1.49 -8.67 -2.58
C PRO A 72 0.03 -8.84 -2.64
N TYR A 73 0.53 -9.57 -3.64
CA TYR A 73 1.97 -9.73 -3.85
C TYR A 73 2.69 -8.38 -4.02
N ILE A 74 2.15 -7.47 -4.82
CA ILE A 74 2.77 -6.15 -5.05
C ILE A 74 2.80 -5.33 -3.75
N VAL A 75 1.73 -5.35 -2.96
CA VAL A 75 1.67 -4.68 -1.64
C VAL A 75 2.76 -5.23 -0.71
N ALA A 76 2.85 -6.54 -0.58
CA ALA A 76 3.85 -7.19 0.27
C ALA A 76 5.27 -6.94 -0.23
N PHE A 77 5.52 -7.11 -1.53
CA PHE A 77 6.83 -6.92 -2.14
C PHE A 77 7.35 -5.49 -2.01
N MET A 78 6.50 -4.50 -2.32
CA MET A 78 6.87 -3.09 -2.14
C MET A 78 7.13 -2.75 -0.67
N SER A 79 6.35 -3.29 0.27
CA SER A 79 6.57 -3.11 1.70
C SER A 79 7.91 -3.72 2.15
N GLN A 80 8.25 -4.93 1.68
CA GLN A 80 9.53 -5.59 1.97
C GLN A 80 10.72 -4.79 1.40
N LEU A 81 10.59 -4.22 0.19
CA LEU A 81 11.64 -3.41 -0.42
C LEU A 81 12.02 -2.16 0.39
N LEU A 82 11.13 -1.67 1.24
CA LEU A 82 11.38 -0.51 2.09
C LEU A 82 12.38 -0.83 3.21
N GLU A 83 12.55 -2.09 3.62
CA GLU A 83 13.38 -2.46 4.78
C GLU A 83 13.06 -1.57 5.99
N ALA A 84 11.77 -1.31 6.19
CA ALA A 84 11.31 -0.37 7.21
C ALA A 84 11.24 -1.05 8.59
N LYS A 85 11.51 -0.27 9.63
CA LYS A 85 11.45 -0.73 11.02
C LYS A 85 10.37 0.02 11.77
N PRO A 86 9.76 -0.56 12.81
CA PRO A 86 8.78 0.13 13.65
C PRO A 86 9.29 1.51 14.11
N GLY A 87 8.40 2.49 14.11
CA GLY A 87 8.69 3.88 14.45
C GLY A 87 9.23 4.72 13.30
N MET A 88 9.60 4.12 12.16
CA MET A 88 10.02 4.90 10.99
C MET A 88 8.84 5.64 10.36
N LYS A 89 9.16 6.83 9.83
CA LYS A 89 8.25 7.72 9.15
C LYS A 89 8.20 7.40 7.66
N VAL A 90 7.02 7.03 7.16
CA VAL A 90 6.83 6.68 5.75
C VAL A 90 5.83 7.60 5.06
N LEU A 91 6.17 8.05 3.85
CA LEU A 91 5.27 8.76 2.95
C LEU A 91 4.76 7.79 1.87
N GLU A 92 3.45 7.64 1.79
CA GLU A 92 2.76 6.93 0.72
C GLU A 92 2.17 7.92 -0.28
N ILE A 93 2.41 7.69 -1.58
CA ILE A 93 1.79 8.45 -2.67
C ILE A 93 0.77 7.56 -3.38
N GLY A 94 -0.50 7.92 -3.25
CA GLY A 94 -1.63 7.16 -3.76
C GLY A 94 -2.29 6.30 -2.67
N THR A 95 -3.09 6.91 -1.79
CA THR A 95 -3.82 6.20 -0.73
C THR A 95 -4.75 5.13 -1.29
N GLY A 96 -5.47 5.46 -2.38
CA GLY A 96 -6.43 4.58 -3.00
C GLY A 96 -7.48 4.09 -2.00
N SER A 97 -7.56 2.76 -1.83
CA SER A 97 -8.45 2.15 -0.82
C SER A 97 -7.97 2.31 0.62
N GLY A 98 -6.71 2.71 0.85
CA GLY A 98 -6.08 2.75 2.17
C GLY A 98 -5.45 1.42 2.63
N TYR A 99 -5.50 0.37 1.81
CA TYR A 99 -4.98 -0.94 2.22
C TYR A 99 -3.47 -0.95 2.44
N GLN A 100 -2.69 -0.33 1.55
CA GLN A 100 -1.23 -0.20 1.72
C GLN A 100 -0.90 0.60 2.98
N ALA A 101 -1.59 1.72 3.24
CA ALA A 101 -1.43 2.50 4.47
C ALA A 101 -1.72 1.66 5.72
N ALA A 102 -2.79 0.84 5.70
CA ALA A 102 -3.12 -0.06 6.81
C ALA A 102 -2.03 -1.10 7.07
N VAL A 103 -1.45 -1.69 6.01
CA VAL A 103 -0.33 -2.66 6.12
C VAL A 103 0.90 -1.97 6.72
N LEU A 104 1.29 -0.81 6.23
CA LEU A 104 2.43 -0.07 6.77
C LEU A 104 2.24 0.32 8.24
N ARG A 105 1.02 0.77 8.61
CA ARG A 105 0.69 1.04 10.01
C ARG A 105 0.81 -0.21 10.89
N GLU A 106 0.31 -1.34 10.42
CA GLU A 106 0.38 -2.61 11.15
C GLU A 106 1.83 -3.10 11.34
N MET A 107 2.75 -2.73 10.42
CA MET A 107 4.19 -2.91 10.59
C MET A 107 4.80 -1.97 11.63
N GLY A 108 4.01 -1.11 12.28
CA GLY A 108 4.46 -0.17 13.31
C GLY A 108 5.04 1.14 12.77
N LEU A 109 4.76 1.51 11.53
CA LEU A 109 5.27 2.74 10.91
C LEU A 109 4.35 3.93 11.18
N GLU A 110 4.93 5.14 11.19
CA GLU A 110 4.20 6.39 11.18
C GLU A 110 3.89 6.77 9.71
N VAL A 111 2.65 6.56 9.28
CA VAL A 111 2.23 6.67 7.87
C VAL A 111 1.68 8.05 7.57
N PHE A 112 2.23 8.68 6.54
CA PHE A 112 1.70 9.88 5.89
C PHE A 112 1.27 9.47 4.48
N THR A 113 0.01 9.68 4.12
CA THR A 113 -0.49 9.25 2.81
C THR A 113 -1.20 10.36 2.08
N ILE A 114 -0.97 10.47 0.78
CA ILE A 114 -1.53 11.51 -0.09
C ILE A 114 -2.41 10.86 -1.15
N GLU A 115 -3.63 11.38 -1.27
CA GLU A 115 -4.57 11.02 -2.33
C GLU A 115 -4.96 12.27 -3.13
N ARG A 116 -5.06 12.14 -4.46
CA ARG A 116 -5.49 13.23 -5.34
C ARG A 116 -6.97 13.15 -5.74
N VAL A 117 -7.54 11.94 -5.70
CA VAL A 117 -8.96 11.70 -6.02
C VAL A 117 -9.78 11.92 -4.76
N ARG A 118 -10.59 12.98 -4.75
CA ARG A 118 -11.36 13.40 -3.56
C ARG A 118 -12.23 12.28 -3.01
N GLU A 119 -12.94 11.59 -3.87
CA GLU A 119 -13.87 10.52 -3.49
C GLU A 119 -13.16 9.34 -2.83
N LEU A 120 -11.96 8.98 -3.30
CA LEU A 120 -11.13 7.95 -2.67
C LEU A 120 -10.56 8.42 -1.33
N TYR A 121 -10.15 9.69 -1.26
CA TYR A 121 -9.69 10.28 -0.01
C TYR A 121 -10.79 10.28 1.05
N GLU A 122 -12.04 10.65 0.69
CA GLU A 122 -13.18 10.66 1.60
C GLU A 122 -13.54 9.23 2.05
N ALA A 123 -13.59 8.27 1.13
CA ALA A 123 -13.84 6.87 1.46
C ALA A 123 -12.76 6.28 2.39
N ALA A 124 -11.48 6.59 2.15
CA ALA A 124 -10.40 6.14 3.02
C ALA A 124 -10.44 6.81 4.40
N ARG A 125 -10.91 8.07 4.51
CA ARG A 125 -11.12 8.75 5.80
C ARG A 125 -12.20 8.10 6.66
N GLU A 126 -13.18 7.43 6.09
CA GLU A 126 -14.16 6.65 6.86
C GLU A 126 -13.49 5.47 7.58
N LEU A 127 -12.48 4.85 6.93
CA LEU A 127 -11.68 3.77 7.53
C LEU A 127 -10.63 4.29 8.53
N PHE A 128 -10.14 5.50 8.32
CA PHE A 128 -9.14 6.16 9.15
C PHE A 128 -9.61 7.57 9.54
N PRO A 129 -10.53 7.69 10.53
CA PRO A 129 -10.98 8.99 11.02
C PRO A 129 -9.81 9.88 11.44
N GLU A 130 -10.03 11.19 11.42
CA GLU A 130 -9.01 12.15 11.86
C GLU A 130 -8.55 11.86 13.29
N GLY A 131 -7.23 11.85 13.50
CA GLY A 131 -6.65 11.41 14.77
C GLY A 131 -6.43 9.90 14.90
N SER A 132 -6.70 9.10 13.85
CA SER A 132 -6.34 7.68 13.85
C SER A 132 -4.86 7.49 14.17
N PRO A 133 -4.51 6.67 15.17
CA PRO A 133 -3.12 6.45 15.51
C PRO A 133 -2.29 5.92 14.34
N GLY A 134 -1.15 6.55 14.08
CA GLY A 134 -0.17 6.07 13.10
C GLY A 134 -0.50 6.34 11.64
N ILE A 135 -1.63 7.01 11.30
CA ILE A 135 -1.94 7.41 9.92
C ILE A 135 -2.35 8.88 9.87
N ARG A 136 -1.73 9.64 8.96
CA ARG A 136 -2.14 11.01 8.59
C ARG A 136 -2.38 11.07 7.09
N MET A 137 -3.52 11.64 6.70
CA MET A 137 -3.98 11.70 5.32
C MET A 137 -4.05 13.12 4.81
N LYS A 138 -3.74 13.30 3.51
CA LYS A 138 -3.84 14.60 2.84
C LYS A 138 -4.45 14.45 1.45
N LEU A 139 -5.44 15.29 1.13
CA LEU A 139 -5.94 15.45 -0.24
C LEU A 139 -5.04 16.45 -0.97
N SER A 140 -4.21 15.97 -1.90
CA SER A 140 -3.25 16.82 -2.65
C SER A 140 -2.67 16.07 -3.84
N ASP A 141 -1.93 16.79 -4.69
CA ASP A 141 -1.06 16.18 -5.69
C ASP A 141 0.16 15.54 -4.99
N GLY A 142 0.25 14.21 -5.11
CA GLY A 142 1.32 13.41 -4.50
C GLY A 142 2.71 13.67 -5.07
N THR A 143 2.83 14.21 -6.31
CA THR A 143 4.14 14.51 -6.93
C THR A 143 4.92 15.58 -6.16
N LEU A 144 4.21 16.42 -5.39
CA LEU A 144 4.80 17.48 -4.56
C LEU A 144 5.25 16.97 -3.18
N GLY A 145 4.81 15.77 -2.79
CA GLY A 145 5.05 15.23 -1.46
C GLY A 145 4.36 16.00 -0.34
N TRP A 146 4.95 15.96 0.86
CA TRP A 146 4.42 16.62 2.05
C TRP A 146 5.53 17.34 2.83
N ARG A 147 6.03 18.45 2.28
CA ARG A 147 7.22 19.17 2.76
C ARG A 147 7.19 19.50 4.26
N VAL A 148 6.04 19.94 4.80
CA VAL A 148 5.94 20.29 6.24
C VAL A 148 6.06 19.11 7.18
N GLN A 149 5.96 17.88 6.64
CA GLN A 149 6.13 16.64 7.39
C GLN A 149 7.48 15.98 7.12
N ALA A 150 8.27 16.48 6.17
CA ALA A 150 9.62 15.97 5.90
C ALA A 150 10.57 16.18 7.10
N PRO A 151 11.65 15.40 7.23
CA PRO A 151 12.04 14.31 6.33
C PRO A 151 11.30 13.00 6.60
N PHE A 152 11.29 12.11 5.58
CA PHE A 152 10.75 10.77 5.66
C PHE A 152 11.87 9.73 5.57
N ASP A 153 11.81 8.70 6.40
CA ASP A 153 12.77 7.58 6.34
C ASP A 153 12.54 6.73 5.09
N ARG A 154 11.27 6.61 4.66
CA ARG A 154 10.85 5.77 3.55
C ARG A 154 9.80 6.50 2.71
N ILE A 155 9.82 6.26 1.40
CA ILE A 155 8.73 6.66 0.51
C ILE A 155 8.26 5.44 -0.30
N ILE A 156 6.95 5.25 -0.39
CA ILE A 156 6.33 4.26 -1.26
C ILE A 156 5.39 4.96 -2.23
N VAL A 157 5.55 4.71 -3.51
CA VAL A 157 4.68 5.29 -4.54
C VAL A 157 3.86 4.16 -5.15
N THR A 158 2.57 4.14 -4.86
CA THR A 158 1.64 3.12 -5.37
C THR A 158 1.04 3.48 -6.72
N ALA A 159 1.22 4.74 -7.14
CA ALA A 159 0.82 5.27 -8.44
C ALA A 159 2.06 5.48 -9.32
N GLY A 160 2.16 4.75 -10.44
CA GLY A 160 3.31 4.86 -11.34
C GLY A 160 3.39 6.21 -12.06
N GLY A 161 4.61 6.61 -12.41
CA GLY A 161 4.91 7.81 -13.18
C GLY A 161 6.02 7.58 -14.19
N PRO A 162 6.20 8.50 -15.17
CA PRO A 162 7.21 8.34 -16.21
C PRO A 162 8.64 8.48 -15.70
N ASN A 163 8.85 9.23 -14.63
CA ASN A 163 10.16 9.56 -14.06
C ASN A 163 10.13 9.57 -12.53
N LEU A 164 11.33 9.57 -11.93
CA LEU A 164 11.49 9.80 -10.49
C LEU A 164 11.15 11.27 -10.16
N PRO A 165 10.18 11.53 -9.25
CA PRO A 165 9.82 12.89 -8.87
C PRO A 165 10.87 13.49 -7.91
N LEU A 166 11.63 14.48 -8.40
CA LEU A 166 12.66 15.17 -7.61
C LEU A 166 12.15 15.71 -6.26
N PRO A 167 10.93 16.31 -6.17
CA PRO A 167 10.43 16.80 -4.88
C PRO A 167 10.30 15.72 -3.81
N LEU A 168 10.10 14.45 -4.18
CA LEU A 168 10.05 13.36 -3.23
C LEU A 168 11.45 12.98 -2.72
N LEU A 169 12.46 13.01 -3.61
CA LEU A 169 13.86 12.74 -3.22
C LEU A 169 14.40 13.77 -2.23
N GLU A 170 14.00 15.04 -2.37
CA GLU A 170 14.37 16.14 -1.47
C GLU A 170 13.76 15.99 -0.06
N GLN A 171 12.70 15.21 0.10
CA GLN A 171 11.98 15.00 1.35
C GLN A 171 12.41 13.73 2.10
N LEU A 172 13.39 13.01 1.58
CA LEU A 172 13.92 11.81 2.21
C LEU A 172 15.03 12.12 3.20
N ALA A 173 15.05 11.43 4.35
CA ALA A 173 16.13 11.43 5.32
C ALA A 173 17.40 10.75 4.75
N ASP A 174 18.53 10.74 5.47
CA ASP A 174 19.72 9.96 5.08
C ASP A 174 20.10 9.03 6.26
N PRO A 175 20.10 7.72 6.11
CA PRO A 175 19.86 6.92 4.88
C PRO A 175 18.36 6.75 4.56
N TRP A 176 18.02 6.60 3.26
CA TRP A 176 16.64 6.41 2.83
C TRP A 176 16.43 5.33 1.76
N ILE A 177 15.19 4.87 1.64
CA ILE A 177 14.73 3.97 0.57
C ILE A 177 13.39 4.47 0.03
N MET A 178 13.25 4.41 -1.30
CA MET A 178 12.01 4.65 -2.02
C MET A 178 11.68 3.43 -2.89
N ALA A 179 10.44 2.96 -2.84
CA ALA A 179 9.89 1.99 -3.77
C ALA A 179 8.90 2.69 -4.70
N ILE A 180 9.13 2.62 -6.01
CA ILE A 180 8.35 3.36 -7.01
C ILE A 180 8.29 2.62 -8.35
N PRO A 181 7.11 2.44 -8.97
CA PRO A 181 6.98 1.99 -10.34
C PRO A 181 7.26 3.15 -11.31
N VAL A 182 8.22 2.97 -12.21
CA VAL A 182 8.64 3.98 -13.22
C VAL A 182 8.49 3.42 -14.62
N GLY A 183 7.85 4.17 -15.50
CA GLY A 183 7.65 3.84 -16.91
C GLY A 183 6.55 4.66 -17.57
N ARG A 184 6.60 4.81 -18.90
CA ARG A 184 5.65 5.65 -19.67
C ARG A 184 4.27 5.03 -19.83
N ALA A 185 4.18 3.71 -19.83
CA ALA A 185 2.92 2.97 -19.92
C ALA A 185 2.82 1.92 -18.81
N ARG A 186 1.61 1.63 -18.33
CA ARG A 186 1.39 0.63 -17.25
C ARG A 186 2.07 -0.72 -17.53
N ARG A 187 2.15 -1.16 -18.79
CA ARG A 187 2.77 -2.44 -19.18
C ARG A 187 4.31 -2.39 -19.26
N GLU A 188 4.90 -1.20 -19.22
CA GLU A 188 6.35 -0.98 -19.33
C GLU A 188 6.96 -0.47 -18.01
N GLN A 189 6.14 -0.36 -16.95
CA GLN A 189 6.62 0.09 -15.65
C GLN A 189 7.51 -0.97 -15.02
N LYS A 190 8.68 -0.53 -14.58
CA LYS A 190 9.58 -1.31 -13.72
C LYS A 190 9.46 -0.80 -12.31
N LEU A 191 9.33 -1.71 -11.37
CA LEU A 191 9.39 -1.36 -9.96
C LEU A 191 10.85 -1.11 -9.59
N LEU A 192 11.16 0.12 -9.19
CA LEU A 192 12.49 0.51 -8.77
C LEU A 192 12.56 0.60 -7.24
N ARG A 193 13.62 0.01 -6.67
CA ARG A 193 14.09 0.34 -5.33
C ARG A 193 15.23 1.35 -5.48
N VAL A 194 14.97 2.58 -5.09
CA VAL A 194 15.96 3.66 -5.05
C VAL A 194 16.39 3.85 -3.60
N SER A 195 17.68 3.93 -3.34
CA SER A 195 18.20 4.14 -1.99
C SER A 195 19.37 5.09 -1.98
N LYS A 196 19.55 5.83 -0.88
CA LYS A 196 20.72 6.63 -0.58
C LYS A 196 21.33 6.16 0.72
N ARG A 197 22.62 6.01 0.71
CA ARG A 197 23.41 5.71 1.89
C ARG A 197 24.77 6.41 1.76
N GLU A 198 25.17 7.16 2.78
CA GLU A 198 26.45 7.89 2.79
C GLU A 198 26.65 8.78 1.55
N GLY A 199 25.60 9.50 1.15
CA GLY A 199 25.60 10.39 -0.01
C GLY A 199 25.48 9.69 -1.37
N ARG A 200 25.61 8.34 -1.45
CA ARG A 200 25.55 7.58 -2.73
C ARG A 200 24.12 7.10 -3.02
N VAL A 201 23.60 7.49 -4.18
CA VAL A 201 22.29 7.06 -4.67
C VAL A 201 22.44 5.84 -5.58
N THR A 202 21.62 4.81 -5.35
CA THR A 202 21.55 3.59 -6.17
C THR A 202 20.10 3.29 -6.53
N ALA A 203 19.87 2.81 -7.76
CA ALA A 203 18.56 2.33 -8.22
C ALA A 203 18.70 0.89 -8.72
N ARG A 204 17.78 0.01 -8.30
CA ARG A 204 17.68 -1.39 -8.75
C ARG A 204 16.24 -1.67 -9.19
N ALA A 205 16.09 -2.40 -10.30
CA ALA A 205 14.80 -2.87 -10.82
C ALA A 205 14.57 -4.32 -10.40
#